data_4a737fa3ea2f922cbb7ef5344a834e37
#
_entry.id   4a737fa3ea2f922cbb7ef5344a834e37
#
_cell.length_a   1.000
_cell.length_b   1.000
_cell.length_c   1.000
_cell.angle_alpha   90.00
_cell.angle_beta   90.00
_cell.angle_gamma   90.00
#
_symmetry.space_group_name_H-M   'P 1'
#
loop_
_entity.id
_entity.type
_entity.pdbx_description
1 polymer ?
#
loop_
_entity_poly.entity_id
_entity_poly.type
_entity_poly.pdbx_seq_one_letter_code
_entity_poly.pdbx_strand_id
1 'polypeptide(L)'
;MKALTTATLIAAMLAMTPALALAQETASPVGLWKNIDDVTGKPKALIRISDNNGEIQGKLEKLFRPEGTDQNPKCTKCEGANKDQPILGMTFMSGLKKEGDEYTGGQILDPDNGKVYKSKLKVVEGGKKLNVRGYMGMPVFGRSQVWVREE
;
A
#
# COMPACT_ATOMS: atom_id res chain seq x y z
N MET A 1 40.64 73.37 -14.28
CA MET A 1 40.60 72.24 -13.28
C MET A 1 39.37 71.39 -13.55
N LYS A 2 39.54 70.27 -14.14
CA LYS A 2 38.43 69.32 -14.48
C LYS A 2 38.45 68.16 -13.54
N ALA A 3 37.42 68.00 -12.74
CA ALA A 3 37.22 66.84 -11.86
C ALA A 3 36.63 65.74 -12.69
N LEU A 4 37.33 64.61 -12.77
CA LEU A 4 36.82 63.37 -13.30
C LEU A 4 36.07 62.61 -12.18
N THR A 5 34.78 62.43 -12.35
CA THR A 5 33.96 61.57 -11.52
C THR A 5 33.92 60.16 -12.12
N THR A 6 34.58 59.23 -11.47
CA THR A 6 34.56 57.78 -11.82
C THR A 6 33.27 57.17 -11.25
N ALA A 7 32.37 56.76 -12.13
CA ALA A 7 31.19 56.01 -11.75
C ALA A 7 31.54 54.50 -11.66
N THR A 8 31.46 53.95 -10.47
CA THR A 8 31.67 52.53 -10.23
C THR A 8 30.34 51.79 -10.43
N LEU A 9 30.27 50.97 -11.48
CA LEU A 9 29.15 50.04 -11.72
C LEU A 9 29.35 48.82 -10.85
N ILE A 10 28.48 48.65 -9.88
CA ILE A 10 28.37 47.40 -9.09
C ILE A 10 27.42 46.49 -9.82
N ALA A 11 27.97 45.45 -10.46
CA ALA A 11 27.19 44.37 -11.06
C ALA A 11 26.74 43.41 -9.96
N ALA A 12 25.46 43.44 -9.62
CA ALA A 12 24.85 42.46 -8.73
C ALA A 12 24.63 41.15 -9.50
N MET A 13 25.48 40.12 -9.22
CA MET A 13 25.25 38.77 -9.66
C MET A 13 24.15 38.13 -8.80
N LEU A 14 22.96 37.97 -9.36
CA LEU A 14 21.94 37.08 -8.79
C LEU A 14 22.41 35.65 -8.96
N ALA A 15 22.84 35.01 -7.87
CA ALA A 15 23.08 33.59 -7.81
C ALA A 15 21.71 32.86 -7.78
N MET A 16 21.29 32.34 -8.92
CA MET A 16 20.20 31.39 -9.01
C MET A 16 20.68 30.07 -8.43
N THR A 17 20.29 29.78 -7.19
CA THR A 17 20.44 28.44 -6.62
C THR A 17 19.38 27.53 -7.25
N PRO A 18 19.76 26.42 -7.92
CA PRO A 18 18.78 25.44 -8.36
C PRO A 18 18.16 24.79 -7.12
N ALA A 19 16.88 25.00 -6.90
CA ALA A 19 16.11 24.22 -5.94
C ALA A 19 16.09 22.76 -6.45
N LEU A 20 16.90 21.90 -5.84
CA LEU A 20 16.75 20.45 -6.00
C LEU A 20 15.38 20.10 -5.44
N ALA A 21 14.42 19.91 -6.33
CA ALA A 21 13.17 19.24 -5.99
C ALA A 21 13.53 17.79 -5.62
N LEU A 22 13.60 17.51 -4.32
CA LEU A 22 13.63 16.15 -3.81
C LEU A 22 12.31 15.52 -4.25
N ALA A 23 12.38 14.69 -5.31
CA ALA A 23 11.29 13.81 -5.64
C ALA A 23 11.03 12.96 -4.40
N GLN A 24 9.87 13.14 -3.76
CA GLN A 24 9.44 12.27 -2.69
C GLN A 24 9.28 10.87 -3.31
N GLU A 25 10.22 9.98 -3.04
CA GLU A 25 10.04 8.58 -3.34
C GLU A 25 8.77 8.13 -2.63
N THR A 26 7.80 7.73 -3.43
CA THR A 26 6.58 7.10 -2.88
C THR A 26 7.01 5.88 -2.11
N ALA A 27 6.75 5.85 -0.80
CA ALA A 27 7.15 4.75 0.05
C ALA A 27 6.65 3.41 -0.51
N SER A 28 7.51 2.38 -0.46
CA SER A 28 7.17 1.04 -0.94
C SER A 28 6.06 0.41 -0.08
N PRO A 29 5.12 -0.34 -0.66
CA PRO A 29 4.15 -1.13 0.10
C PRO A 29 4.76 -2.40 0.72
N VAL A 30 5.99 -2.76 0.34
CA VAL A 30 6.67 -3.94 0.88
C VAL A 30 6.87 -3.80 2.39
N GLY A 31 6.56 -4.84 3.15
CA GLY A 31 6.68 -4.87 4.60
C GLY A 31 5.55 -5.64 5.27
N LEU A 32 5.48 -5.53 6.60
CA LEU A 32 4.46 -6.14 7.42
C LEU A 32 3.38 -5.11 7.78
N TRP A 33 2.14 -5.48 7.55
CA TRP A 33 0.99 -4.63 7.75
C TRP A 33 -0.04 -5.26 8.66
N LYS A 34 -0.63 -4.45 9.52
CA LYS A 34 -1.74 -4.85 10.39
C LYS A 34 -3.05 -4.41 9.75
N ASN A 35 -3.89 -5.38 9.41
CA ASN A 35 -5.28 -5.14 9.02
C ASN A 35 -6.10 -4.89 10.29
N ILE A 36 -6.81 -3.77 10.31
CA ILE A 36 -7.74 -3.40 11.38
C ILE A 36 -9.17 -3.59 10.87
N ASP A 37 -9.95 -4.33 11.63
CA ASP A 37 -11.37 -4.46 11.37
C ASP A 37 -12.07 -3.10 11.53
N ASP A 38 -12.72 -2.64 10.50
CA ASP A 38 -13.33 -1.31 10.45
C ASP A 38 -14.66 -1.19 11.23
N VAL A 39 -15.21 -2.31 11.66
CA VAL A 39 -16.42 -2.33 12.50
C VAL A 39 -16.04 -2.34 13.98
N THR A 40 -15.07 -3.17 14.36
CA THR A 40 -14.67 -3.38 15.77
C THR A 40 -13.47 -2.56 16.20
N GLY A 41 -12.67 -2.04 15.25
CA GLY A 41 -11.39 -1.36 15.51
C GLY A 41 -10.28 -2.28 16.01
N LYS A 42 -10.49 -3.60 16.01
CA LYS A 42 -9.52 -4.58 16.51
C LYS A 42 -8.63 -5.12 15.38
N PRO A 43 -7.40 -5.51 15.68
CA PRO A 43 -6.56 -6.21 14.72
C PRO A 43 -7.23 -7.49 14.22
N LYS A 44 -7.24 -7.71 12.90
CA LYS A 44 -7.79 -8.89 12.25
C LYS A 44 -6.71 -9.84 11.73
N ALA A 45 -5.66 -9.28 11.13
CA ALA A 45 -4.56 -10.06 10.57
C ALA A 45 -3.27 -9.25 10.48
N LEU A 46 -2.13 -9.95 10.43
CA LEU A 46 -0.88 -9.43 9.89
C LEU A 46 -0.68 -9.95 8.48
N ILE A 47 -0.28 -9.06 7.59
CA ILE A 47 -0.13 -9.30 6.17
C ILE A 47 1.28 -8.92 5.76
N ARG A 48 2.01 -9.88 5.21
CA ARG A 48 3.31 -9.63 4.58
C ARG A 48 3.10 -9.25 3.13
N ILE A 49 3.49 -8.04 2.76
CA ILE A 49 3.56 -7.62 1.37
C ILE A 49 4.98 -7.80 0.86
N SER A 50 5.12 -8.42 -0.29
CA SER A 50 6.37 -8.66 -0.99
C SER A 50 6.29 -8.20 -2.44
N ASP A 51 7.45 -7.88 -3.00
CA ASP A 51 7.64 -7.60 -4.42
C ASP A 51 8.28 -8.84 -5.08
N ASN A 52 7.61 -9.37 -6.07
CA ASN A 52 8.09 -10.48 -6.89
C ASN A 52 8.28 -10.00 -8.33
N ASN A 53 9.46 -9.50 -8.64
CA ASN A 53 9.82 -8.96 -9.96
C ASN A 53 8.86 -7.86 -10.46
N GLY A 54 8.53 -6.90 -9.60
CA GLY A 54 7.65 -5.78 -9.91
C GLY A 54 6.16 -6.06 -9.71
N GLU A 55 5.81 -7.27 -9.30
CA GLU A 55 4.46 -7.65 -8.93
C GLU A 55 4.31 -7.73 -7.41
N ILE A 56 3.43 -6.93 -6.86
CA ILE A 56 3.15 -6.90 -5.43
C ILE A 56 2.16 -8.02 -5.08
N GLN A 57 2.51 -8.76 -4.03
CA GLN A 57 1.72 -9.86 -3.47
C GLN A 57 1.54 -9.67 -1.97
N GLY A 58 0.42 -10.16 -1.45
CA GLY A 58 0.10 -10.14 -0.02
C GLY A 58 -0.21 -11.54 0.51
N LYS A 59 0.46 -11.90 1.62
CA LYS A 59 0.32 -13.19 2.29
C LYS A 59 -0.19 -12.98 3.71
N LEU A 60 -1.16 -13.79 4.14
CA LEU A 60 -1.64 -13.81 5.52
C LEU A 60 -0.62 -14.47 6.42
N GLU A 61 0.03 -13.71 7.30
CA GLU A 61 1.12 -14.18 8.16
C GLU A 61 0.63 -14.52 9.57
N LYS A 62 -0.40 -13.81 10.05
CA LYS A 62 -1.02 -14.07 11.35
C LYS A 62 -2.51 -13.69 11.30
N LEU A 63 -3.32 -14.46 12.00
CA LEU A 63 -4.73 -14.15 12.25
C LEU A 63 -4.93 -13.86 13.73
N PHE A 64 -5.68 -12.80 14.05
CA PHE A 64 -6.10 -12.47 15.41
C PHE A 64 -7.53 -12.97 15.60
N ARG A 65 -7.68 -14.15 16.18
CA ARG A 65 -8.97 -14.77 16.39
C ARG A 65 -9.31 -14.86 17.88
N PRO A 66 -10.57 -14.77 18.27
CA PRO A 66 -10.98 -14.94 19.67
C PRO A 66 -10.52 -16.28 20.21
N GLU A 67 -10.19 -16.31 21.50
CA GLU A 67 -9.91 -17.57 22.21
C GLU A 67 -11.11 -18.52 22.13
N GLY A 68 -10.84 -19.82 22.05
CA GLY A 68 -11.87 -20.85 21.92
C GLY A 68 -12.44 -21.03 20.52
N THR A 69 -12.03 -20.20 19.54
CA THR A 69 -12.36 -20.39 18.12
C THR A 69 -11.25 -21.14 17.39
N ASP A 70 -11.56 -21.68 16.20
CA ASP A 70 -10.55 -22.29 15.33
C ASP A 70 -9.45 -21.30 15.01
N GLN A 71 -8.22 -21.57 15.45
CA GLN A 71 -7.05 -20.70 15.25
C GLN A 71 -6.39 -20.91 13.87
N ASN A 72 -6.74 -21.96 13.14
CA ASN A 72 -6.23 -22.28 11.82
C ASN A 72 -7.36 -22.60 10.83
N PRO A 73 -8.26 -21.64 10.57
CA PRO A 73 -9.42 -21.88 9.71
C PRO A 73 -9.00 -22.15 8.28
N LYS A 74 -9.84 -22.92 7.59
CA LYS A 74 -9.72 -23.18 6.16
C LYS A 74 -10.67 -22.29 5.35
N CYS A 75 -10.30 -21.97 4.12
CA CYS A 75 -11.16 -21.23 3.22
C CYS A 75 -12.24 -22.13 2.60
N THR A 76 -13.27 -22.45 3.38
CA THR A 76 -14.35 -23.33 2.94
C THR A 76 -15.24 -22.74 1.86
N LYS A 77 -15.28 -21.40 1.76
CA LYS A 77 -16.04 -20.66 0.75
C LYS A 77 -15.24 -20.33 -0.50
N CYS A 78 -13.92 -20.58 -0.49
CA CYS A 78 -13.07 -20.39 -1.66
C CYS A 78 -13.38 -21.39 -2.77
N GLU A 79 -12.95 -21.06 -3.97
CA GLU A 79 -13.04 -21.91 -5.15
C GLU A 79 -11.65 -22.28 -5.67
N GLY A 80 -11.58 -23.26 -6.58
CA GLY A 80 -10.35 -23.67 -7.23
C GLY A 80 -9.27 -24.13 -6.26
N ALA A 81 -8.03 -23.70 -6.50
CA ALA A 81 -6.86 -24.12 -5.72
C ALA A 81 -6.90 -23.71 -4.25
N ASN A 82 -7.68 -22.67 -3.91
CA ASN A 82 -7.80 -22.16 -2.55
C ASN A 82 -8.91 -22.84 -1.73
N LYS A 83 -9.72 -23.69 -2.37
CA LYS A 83 -10.80 -24.42 -1.71
C LYS A 83 -10.25 -25.29 -0.57
N ASP A 84 -10.77 -25.09 0.63
CA ASP A 84 -10.42 -25.81 1.86
C ASP A 84 -8.93 -25.72 2.27
N GLN A 85 -8.18 -24.78 1.67
CA GLN A 85 -6.80 -24.51 2.08
C GLN A 85 -6.76 -23.68 3.37
N PRO A 86 -5.71 -23.84 4.20
CA PRO A 86 -5.51 -22.98 5.36
C PRO A 86 -5.48 -21.51 4.96
N ILE A 87 -6.21 -20.66 5.67
CA ILE A 87 -6.18 -19.21 5.46
C ILE A 87 -4.83 -18.64 5.90
N LEU A 88 -4.28 -19.13 7.01
CA LEU A 88 -2.94 -18.75 7.46
C LEU A 88 -1.89 -19.22 6.43
N GLY A 89 -1.05 -18.32 5.99
CA GLY A 89 -0.04 -18.58 4.97
C GLY A 89 -0.52 -18.44 3.52
N MET A 90 -1.82 -18.17 3.31
CA MET A 90 -2.38 -18.00 1.98
C MET A 90 -1.91 -16.69 1.34
N THR A 91 -1.48 -16.75 0.08
CA THR A 91 -1.35 -15.56 -0.76
C THR A 91 -2.75 -15.19 -1.25
N PHE A 92 -3.32 -14.15 -0.64
CA PHE A 92 -4.69 -13.73 -0.92
C PHE A 92 -4.79 -12.49 -1.80
N MET A 93 -3.67 -11.82 -2.04
CA MET A 93 -3.57 -10.63 -2.89
C MET A 93 -2.39 -10.79 -3.84
N SER A 94 -2.59 -10.49 -5.13
CA SER A 94 -1.56 -10.65 -6.17
C SER A 94 -1.82 -9.78 -7.40
N GLY A 95 -0.84 -9.72 -8.29
CA GLY A 95 -0.98 -9.08 -9.60
C GLY A 95 -0.90 -7.56 -9.59
N LEU A 96 -0.61 -6.93 -8.45
CA LEU A 96 -0.55 -5.47 -8.34
C LEU A 96 0.77 -4.94 -8.90
N LYS A 97 0.69 -3.97 -9.80
CA LYS A 97 1.85 -3.31 -10.41
C LYS A 97 1.80 -1.81 -10.17
N LYS A 98 2.99 -1.21 -10.02
CA LYS A 98 3.11 0.23 -9.80
C LYS A 98 2.60 1.01 -11.01
N GLU A 99 1.70 1.95 -10.74
CA GLU A 99 1.14 2.89 -11.71
C GLU A 99 1.04 4.27 -11.07
N GLY A 100 2.01 5.15 -11.38
CA GLY A 100 2.12 6.43 -10.71
C GLY A 100 2.43 6.29 -9.21
N ASP A 101 1.55 6.80 -8.37
CA ASP A 101 1.64 6.73 -6.90
C ASP A 101 0.78 5.62 -6.28
N GLU A 102 0.17 4.78 -7.11
CA GLU A 102 -0.65 3.64 -6.72
C GLU A 102 -0.06 2.32 -7.24
N TYR A 103 -0.61 1.21 -6.76
CA TYR A 103 -0.41 -0.13 -7.30
C TYR A 103 -1.77 -0.67 -7.71
N THR A 104 -1.90 -1.06 -8.99
CA THR A 104 -3.20 -1.36 -9.62
C THR A 104 -3.16 -2.69 -10.38
N GLY A 105 -4.31 -3.09 -10.91
CA GLY A 105 -4.45 -4.26 -11.78
C GLY A 105 -4.38 -5.60 -11.07
N GLY A 106 -4.39 -5.60 -9.73
CA GLY A 106 -4.34 -6.82 -8.94
C GLY A 106 -5.71 -7.37 -8.56
N GLN A 107 -5.63 -8.46 -7.80
CA GLN A 107 -6.77 -9.16 -7.23
C GLN A 107 -6.59 -9.35 -5.73
N ILE A 108 -7.68 -9.37 -5.00
CA ILE A 108 -7.72 -9.69 -3.58
C ILE A 108 -8.85 -10.68 -3.31
N LEU A 109 -8.52 -11.79 -2.65
CA LEU A 109 -9.47 -12.79 -2.18
C LEU A 109 -9.93 -12.41 -0.78
N ASP A 110 -11.23 -12.42 -0.55
CA ASP A 110 -11.81 -12.34 0.79
C ASP A 110 -12.09 -13.77 1.29
N PRO A 111 -11.31 -14.30 2.25
CA PRO A 111 -11.51 -15.66 2.73
C PRO A 111 -12.83 -15.86 3.51
N ASP A 112 -13.42 -14.77 4.02
CA ASP A 112 -14.67 -14.84 4.78
C ASP A 112 -15.88 -15.15 3.90
N ASN A 113 -15.83 -14.72 2.64
CA ASN A 113 -16.93 -14.96 1.68
C ASN A 113 -16.50 -15.77 0.43
N GLY A 114 -15.18 -16.01 0.25
CA GLY A 114 -14.62 -16.75 -0.88
C GLY A 114 -14.58 -15.99 -2.20
N LYS A 115 -14.93 -14.71 -2.20
CA LYS A 115 -14.98 -13.90 -3.43
C LYS A 115 -13.64 -13.26 -3.74
N VAL A 116 -13.34 -13.14 -5.02
CA VAL A 116 -12.18 -12.43 -5.55
C VAL A 116 -12.62 -11.09 -6.12
N TYR A 117 -11.95 -10.04 -5.68
CA TYR A 117 -12.19 -8.66 -6.10
C TYR A 117 -10.98 -8.15 -6.89
N LYS A 118 -11.18 -7.17 -7.76
CA LYS A 118 -10.10 -6.34 -8.27
C LYS A 118 -9.54 -5.51 -7.12
N SER A 119 -8.23 -5.24 -7.14
CA SER A 119 -7.59 -4.53 -6.04
C SER A 119 -6.64 -3.45 -6.53
N LYS A 120 -6.56 -2.39 -5.74
CA LYS A 120 -5.52 -1.38 -5.82
C LYS A 120 -5.06 -0.95 -4.42
N LEU A 121 -3.82 -0.50 -4.32
CA LEU A 121 -3.21 -0.03 -3.09
C LEU A 121 -2.60 1.36 -3.28
N LYS A 122 -2.56 2.11 -2.19
CA LYS A 122 -1.79 3.34 -2.09
C LYS A 122 -1.14 3.46 -0.72
N VAL A 123 0.18 3.67 -0.69
CA VAL A 123 0.90 4.00 0.54
C VAL A 123 0.66 5.46 0.87
N VAL A 124 0.29 5.74 2.09
CA VAL A 124 -0.07 7.08 2.55
C VAL A 124 0.59 7.40 3.90
N GLU A 125 0.45 8.64 4.35
CA GLU A 125 0.98 9.12 5.63
C GLU A 125 2.48 8.81 5.81
N GLY A 126 3.28 9.11 4.78
CA GLY A 126 4.74 8.93 4.84
C GLY A 126 5.18 7.48 5.00
N GLY A 127 4.42 6.52 4.50
CA GLY A 127 4.72 5.10 4.59
C GLY A 127 4.10 4.39 5.78
N LYS A 128 3.39 5.09 6.65
CA LYS A 128 2.82 4.54 7.89
C LYS A 128 1.53 3.78 7.69
N LYS A 129 0.77 4.12 6.65
CA LYS A 129 -0.51 3.50 6.34
C LYS A 129 -0.60 3.06 4.89
N LEU A 130 -1.44 2.08 4.64
CA LEU A 130 -1.74 1.52 3.32
C LEU A 130 -3.25 1.53 3.11
N ASN A 131 -3.69 2.29 2.13
CA ASN A 131 -5.08 2.20 1.65
C ASN A 131 -5.19 1.02 0.71
N VAL A 132 -6.05 0.09 1.03
CA VAL A 132 -6.34 -1.10 0.23
C VAL A 132 -7.78 -1.03 -0.22
N ARG A 133 -8.00 -1.06 -1.54
CA ARG A 133 -9.33 -1.03 -2.12
C ARG A 133 -9.61 -2.29 -2.90
N GLY A 134 -10.69 -2.98 -2.52
CA GLY A 134 -11.28 -4.08 -3.29
C GLY A 134 -12.56 -3.62 -3.98
N TYR A 135 -12.76 -3.99 -5.25
CA TYR A 135 -13.94 -3.58 -6.02
C TYR A 135 -14.32 -4.62 -7.09
N MET A 136 -15.57 -4.57 -7.50
CA MET A 136 -16.11 -5.34 -8.64
C MET A 136 -16.55 -4.36 -9.73
N GLY A 137 -16.16 -4.63 -10.98
CA GLY A 137 -16.45 -3.73 -12.09
C GLY A 137 -15.62 -2.44 -12.02
N MET A 138 -16.22 -1.31 -11.63
CA MET A 138 -15.53 -0.01 -11.49
C MET A 138 -15.05 0.25 -10.07
N PRO A 139 -13.91 0.97 -9.88
CA PRO A 139 -13.36 1.27 -8.55
C PRO A 139 -14.33 2.01 -7.61
N VAL A 140 -15.29 2.77 -8.14
CA VAL A 140 -16.30 3.47 -7.34
C VAL A 140 -17.22 2.51 -6.58
N PHE A 141 -17.43 1.29 -7.08
CA PHE A 141 -18.23 0.23 -6.46
C PHE A 141 -17.36 -0.69 -5.60
N GLY A 142 -16.59 -0.14 -4.69
CA GLY A 142 -15.67 -0.89 -3.89
C GLY A 142 -15.71 -0.50 -2.43
N ARG A 143 -14.91 -1.23 -1.64
CA ARG A 143 -14.67 -0.99 -0.23
C ARG A 143 -13.19 -0.74 -0.01
N SER A 144 -12.88 0.26 0.80
CA SER A 144 -11.51 0.57 1.21
C SER A 144 -11.30 0.17 2.66
N GLN A 145 -10.08 -0.31 2.93
CA GLN A 145 -9.56 -0.54 4.28
C GLN A 145 -8.26 0.23 4.43
N VAL A 146 -7.93 0.60 5.65
CA VAL A 146 -6.65 1.20 6.01
C VAL A 146 -5.89 0.21 6.87
N TRP A 147 -4.71 -0.20 6.39
CA TRP A 147 -3.80 -1.03 7.15
C TRP A 147 -2.68 -0.18 7.74
N VAL A 148 -2.19 -0.57 8.90
CA VAL A 148 -1.13 0.14 9.63
C VAL A 148 0.16 -0.62 9.49
N ARG A 149 1.26 0.08 9.19
CA ARG A 149 2.59 -0.56 9.06
C ARG A 149 3.07 -1.04 10.43
N GLU A 150 3.52 -2.29 10.48
CA GLU A 150 4.20 -2.90 11.64
C GLU A 150 5.73 -2.84 11.49
N GLU A 151 6.24 -3.05 10.25
CA GLU A 151 7.66 -3.01 9.88
C GLU A 151 7.85 -2.37 8.51
#